data_b48e9b5a1beb71f627fe7542f2d5e68a
#
_entry.id   b48e9b5a1beb71f627fe7542f2d5e68a
#
_cell.length_a   1.000
_cell.length_b   1.000
_cell.length_c   1.000
_cell.angle_alpha   90.00
_cell.angle_beta   90.00
_cell.angle_gamma   90.00
#
_symmetry.space_group_name_H-M   'P 1'
#
loop_
_entity.id
_entity.type
_entity.pdbx_description
1 polymer ?
#
loop_
_entity_poly.entity_id
_entity_poly.type
_entity_poly.pdbx_seq_one_letter_code
_entity_poly.pdbx_strand_id
1 'polypeptide(L)'
;GRGTGAAANAFNADPNSRLVAMADLLPERMAAARNNLRQLKPEQVAVDDEHLFTGFDGCRRVIESGVDVVLLALPTFFHPHYLKACIDAGKHVFCEKIHAVDAPGVRMVLAAAEEAKKKNLSIVSGLAWRYHTGVRETMKRVHDGAIGEITGIEETCNTGSLRSRRREPGWTEMEYQLQDWYNFFWLACDLPGLNLVHNLDKAAWAMHDEPPLQAWGMGGRQTRIGPQYGDAWDHHAVVYQYANGMRMHAYCRQQDGCITSIQDHFFGTKGRCDLMACRIEGETNWRYEGPDSNRFDLEHVALFSAIRSGNPVNNGLYMARSSLLGIMATWACYTGQAITWDEAMKSNHVVAPERLAMDADPPTKPDADGNYPMPAPGITRFV
;
A
#
# COMPACT_ATOMS: atom_id res chain seq x y z
N GLY A 1 6.75 -7.70 -12.26
CA GLY A 1 6.45 -6.77 -11.18
C GLY A 1 5.38 -7.33 -10.23
N ARG A 2 4.85 -6.50 -9.31
CA ARG A 2 3.89 -7.00 -8.29
C ARG A 2 2.62 -7.60 -8.92
N GLY A 3 2.10 -7.00 -10.01
CA GLY A 3 0.92 -7.55 -10.72
C GLY A 3 1.13 -8.97 -11.25
N THR A 4 2.30 -9.26 -11.83
CA THR A 4 2.66 -10.63 -12.24
C THR A 4 2.71 -11.58 -11.03
N GLY A 5 3.27 -11.13 -9.89
CA GLY A 5 3.29 -11.90 -8.65
C GLY A 5 1.88 -12.17 -8.11
N ALA A 6 0.99 -11.15 -8.10
CA ALA A 6 -0.39 -11.30 -7.67
C ALA A 6 -1.17 -12.32 -8.53
N ALA A 7 -0.97 -12.30 -9.86
CA ALA A 7 -1.57 -13.31 -10.74
C ALA A 7 -1.06 -14.72 -10.43
N ALA A 8 0.25 -14.89 -10.18
CA ALA A 8 0.83 -16.17 -9.78
C ALA A 8 0.27 -16.66 -8.42
N ASN A 9 0.12 -15.77 -7.43
CA ASN A 9 -0.49 -16.08 -6.14
C ASN A 9 -1.99 -16.47 -6.31
N ALA A 10 -2.71 -15.78 -7.20
CA ALA A 10 -4.10 -16.14 -7.53
C ALA A 10 -4.20 -17.55 -8.13
N PHE A 11 -3.27 -17.94 -9.02
CA PHE A 11 -3.19 -19.28 -9.57
C PHE A 11 -2.91 -20.35 -8.50
N ASN A 12 -2.03 -20.04 -7.55
CA ASN A 12 -1.77 -20.95 -6.42
C ASN A 12 -2.98 -21.09 -5.52
N ALA A 13 -3.75 -20.02 -5.33
CA ALA A 13 -4.91 -19.98 -4.45
C ALA A 13 -6.13 -20.72 -5.02
N ASP A 14 -6.34 -20.65 -6.33
CA ASP A 14 -7.48 -21.32 -7.00
C ASP A 14 -7.04 -21.90 -8.36
N PRO A 15 -6.90 -23.24 -8.46
CA PRO A 15 -6.50 -23.90 -9.71
C PRO A 15 -7.53 -23.75 -10.85
N ASN A 16 -8.76 -23.35 -10.54
CA ASN A 16 -9.79 -23.08 -11.53
C ASN A 16 -9.84 -21.63 -12.01
N SER A 17 -9.01 -20.75 -11.43
CA SER A 17 -8.89 -19.37 -11.92
C SER A 17 -8.22 -19.31 -13.29
N ARG A 18 -8.60 -18.33 -14.11
CA ARG A 18 -8.06 -18.11 -15.45
C ARG A 18 -7.73 -16.63 -15.63
N LEU A 19 -6.54 -16.34 -16.13
CA LEU A 19 -6.17 -15.01 -16.57
C LEU A 19 -6.69 -14.81 -18.00
N VAL A 20 -7.68 -13.95 -18.17
CA VAL A 20 -8.39 -13.75 -19.45
C VAL A 20 -8.19 -12.35 -20.04
N ALA A 21 -7.72 -11.39 -19.24
CA ALA A 21 -7.41 -10.03 -19.70
C ALA A 21 -6.26 -9.43 -18.90
N MET A 22 -5.49 -8.54 -19.51
CA MET A 22 -4.38 -7.82 -18.90
C MET A 22 -4.35 -6.36 -19.36
N ALA A 23 -3.91 -5.46 -18.49
CA ALA A 23 -3.61 -4.08 -18.85
C ALA A 23 -2.31 -3.60 -18.21
N ASP A 24 -1.57 -2.81 -18.94
CA ASP A 24 -0.42 -2.00 -18.46
C ASP A 24 -0.29 -0.77 -19.38
N LEU A 25 0.29 0.31 -18.88
CA LEU A 25 0.66 1.46 -19.73
C LEU A 25 1.72 1.10 -20.75
N LEU A 26 2.55 0.08 -20.47
CA LEU A 26 3.72 -0.31 -21.23
C LEU A 26 3.52 -1.71 -21.85
N PRO A 27 3.33 -1.80 -23.18
CA PRO A 27 3.08 -3.06 -23.87
C PRO A 27 4.14 -4.14 -23.62
N GLU A 28 5.41 -3.76 -23.56
CA GLU A 28 6.53 -4.68 -23.34
C GLU A 28 6.50 -5.32 -21.95
N ARG A 29 6.03 -4.60 -20.91
CA ARG A 29 5.84 -5.16 -19.56
C ARG A 29 4.75 -6.21 -19.54
N MET A 30 3.68 -5.97 -20.27
CA MET A 30 2.55 -6.86 -20.35
C MET A 30 2.91 -8.15 -21.09
N ALA A 31 3.61 -8.05 -22.22
CA ALA A 31 4.10 -9.21 -22.97
C ALA A 31 5.06 -10.08 -22.13
N ALA A 32 6.01 -9.46 -21.43
CA ALA A 32 6.92 -10.15 -20.51
C ALA A 32 6.17 -10.84 -19.37
N ALA A 33 5.19 -10.17 -18.76
CA ALA A 33 4.38 -10.74 -17.69
C ALA A 33 3.56 -11.94 -18.15
N ARG A 34 2.89 -11.85 -19.30
CA ARG A 34 2.14 -12.97 -19.91
C ARG A 34 3.04 -14.19 -20.18
N ASN A 35 4.20 -13.96 -20.75
CA ASN A 35 5.14 -15.04 -21.02
C ASN A 35 5.62 -15.74 -19.75
N ASN A 36 5.98 -14.98 -18.72
CA ASN A 36 6.38 -15.53 -17.42
C ASN A 36 5.26 -16.36 -16.78
N LEU A 37 4.02 -15.86 -16.80
CA LEU A 37 2.87 -16.57 -16.26
C LEU A 37 2.55 -17.85 -17.05
N ARG A 38 2.66 -17.83 -18.38
CA ARG A 38 2.51 -19.03 -19.22
C ARG A 38 3.55 -20.11 -18.92
N GLN A 39 4.77 -19.71 -18.56
CA GLN A 39 5.80 -20.68 -18.15
C GLN A 39 5.50 -21.31 -16.78
N LEU A 40 4.88 -20.55 -15.86
CA LEU A 40 4.53 -21.03 -14.52
C LEU A 40 3.29 -21.92 -14.52
N LYS A 41 2.23 -21.49 -15.19
CA LYS A 41 0.89 -22.10 -15.17
C LYS A 41 0.22 -21.96 -16.53
N PRO A 42 0.66 -22.70 -17.56
CA PRO A 42 0.17 -22.53 -18.92
C PRO A 42 -1.35 -22.77 -19.04
N GLU A 43 -1.89 -23.68 -18.25
CA GLU A 43 -3.31 -24.05 -18.23
C GLU A 43 -4.22 -22.97 -17.65
N GLN A 44 -3.67 -22.00 -16.88
CA GLN A 44 -4.41 -20.91 -16.27
C GLN A 44 -4.29 -19.58 -17.05
N VAL A 45 -3.44 -19.51 -18.09
CA VAL A 45 -3.25 -18.28 -18.88
C VAL A 45 -4.00 -18.39 -20.21
N ALA A 46 -5.23 -17.90 -20.23
CA ALA A 46 -6.12 -17.94 -21.40
C ALA A 46 -6.20 -16.59 -22.14
N VAL A 47 -5.42 -15.58 -21.73
CA VAL A 47 -5.43 -14.25 -22.35
C VAL A 47 -4.83 -14.31 -23.77
N ASP A 48 -5.61 -13.89 -24.76
CA ASP A 48 -5.21 -13.68 -26.16
C ASP A 48 -4.69 -12.26 -26.38
N ASP A 49 -4.37 -11.91 -27.62
CA ASP A 49 -3.79 -10.60 -27.96
C ASP A 49 -4.88 -9.50 -27.97
N GLU A 50 -6.15 -9.83 -28.20
CA GLU A 50 -7.26 -8.88 -28.21
C GLU A 50 -7.63 -8.39 -26.81
N HIS A 51 -7.25 -9.17 -25.78
CA HIS A 51 -7.47 -8.85 -24.36
C HIS A 51 -6.21 -8.30 -23.66
N LEU A 52 -5.24 -7.81 -24.44
CA LEU A 52 -4.09 -7.04 -23.94
C LEU A 52 -4.34 -5.56 -24.16
N PHE A 53 -4.63 -4.83 -23.08
CA PHE A 53 -5.05 -3.43 -23.17
C PHE A 53 -3.93 -2.48 -22.73
N THR A 54 -3.64 -1.47 -23.52
CA THR A 54 -2.65 -0.43 -23.19
C THR A 54 -3.31 0.93 -23.01
N GLY A 55 -2.60 1.86 -22.36
CA GLY A 55 -3.10 3.22 -22.12
C GLY A 55 -3.88 3.39 -20.83
N PHE A 56 -4.27 4.62 -20.54
CA PHE A 56 -4.96 4.99 -19.30
C PHE A 56 -6.37 4.38 -19.18
N ASP A 57 -6.98 4.00 -20.29
CA ASP A 57 -8.28 3.31 -20.31
C ASP A 57 -8.17 1.79 -20.18
N GLY A 58 -6.94 1.23 -20.15
CA GLY A 58 -6.69 -0.21 -20.13
C GLY A 58 -7.42 -0.92 -19.00
N CYS A 59 -7.42 -0.37 -17.78
CA CYS A 59 -8.13 -0.98 -16.66
C CYS A 59 -9.65 -1.00 -16.87
N ARG A 60 -10.23 0.05 -17.44
CA ARG A 60 -11.67 0.08 -17.81
C ARG A 60 -12.00 -1.03 -18.82
N ARG A 61 -11.16 -1.21 -19.83
CA ARG A 61 -11.33 -2.27 -20.83
C ARG A 61 -11.22 -3.68 -20.21
N VAL A 62 -10.34 -3.88 -19.22
CA VAL A 62 -10.31 -5.14 -18.45
C VAL A 62 -11.63 -5.35 -17.71
N ILE A 63 -12.17 -4.32 -17.05
CA ILE A 63 -13.44 -4.41 -16.32
C ILE A 63 -14.58 -4.80 -17.28
N GLU A 64 -14.60 -4.23 -18.48
CA GLU A 64 -15.62 -4.46 -19.51
C GLU A 64 -15.47 -5.79 -20.25
N SER A 65 -14.31 -6.47 -20.16
CA SER A 65 -14.05 -7.72 -20.89
C SER A 65 -14.71 -8.99 -20.30
N GLY A 66 -15.62 -8.82 -19.32
CA GLY A 66 -16.37 -9.95 -18.75
C GLY A 66 -15.67 -10.68 -17.60
N VAL A 67 -14.59 -10.13 -17.03
CA VAL A 67 -13.90 -10.72 -15.86
C VAL A 67 -14.79 -10.72 -14.61
N ASP A 68 -14.61 -11.71 -13.73
CA ASP A 68 -15.27 -11.78 -12.43
C ASP A 68 -14.48 -11.11 -11.33
N VAL A 69 -13.14 -11.15 -11.42
CA VAL A 69 -12.18 -10.67 -10.43
C VAL A 69 -11.15 -9.78 -11.11
N VAL A 70 -10.85 -8.64 -10.50
CA VAL A 70 -9.79 -7.73 -10.96
C VAL A 70 -8.68 -7.66 -9.92
N LEU A 71 -7.43 -7.83 -10.36
CA LEU A 71 -6.23 -7.65 -9.54
C LEU A 71 -5.63 -6.27 -9.84
N LEU A 72 -5.79 -5.32 -8.92
CA LEU A 72 -5.27 -3.96 -9.04
C LEU A 72 -3.86 -3.88 -8.45
N ALA A 73 -2.85 -3.76 -9.30
CA ALA A 73 -1.44 -3.63 -8.91
C ALA A 73 -0.79 -2.46 -9.67
N LEU A 74 -1.29 -1.28 -9.40
CA LEU A 74 -1.03 -0.01 -10.08
C LEU A 74 -0.23 0.93 -9.15
N PRO A 75 0.33 2.06 -9.64
CA PRO A 75 0.72 3.15 -8.77
C PRO A 75 -0.46 3.61 -7.91
N THR A 76 -0.16 3.97 -6.67
CA THR A 76 -1.17 4.19 -5.61
C THR A 76 -2.29 5.16 -5.99
N PHE A 77 -1.96 6.24 -6.68
CA PHE A 77 -2.93 7.25 -7.16
C PHE A 77 -4.14 6.63 -7.87
N PHE A 78 -3.93 5.56 -8.63
CA PHE A 78 -4.98 4.95 -9.43
C PHE A 78 -5.90 3.99 -8.64
N HIS A 79 -5.46 3.51 -7.48
CA HIS A 79 -6.21 2.50 -6.72
C HIS A 79 -7.64 2.91 -6.35
N PRO A 80 -7.91 4.10 -5.76
CA PRO A 80 -9.29 4.47 -5.39
C PRO A 80 -10.23 4.51 -6.60
N HIS A 81 -9.76 5.06 -7.71
CA HIS A 81 -10.55 5.24 -8.93
C HIS A 81 -10.94 3.91 -9.55
N TYR A 82 -9.97 2.98 -9.70
CA TYR A 82 -10.25 1.69 -10.31
C TYR A 82 -10.90 0.71 -9.35
N LEU A 83 -10.66 0.81 -8.03
CA LEU A 83 -11.44 0.06 -7.04
C LEU A 83 -12.92 0.42 -7.15
N LYS A 84 -13.24 1.72 -7.16
CA LYS A 84 -14.61 2.19 -7.36
C LYS A 84 -15.22 1.67 -8.67
N ALA A 85 -14.51 1.80 -9.78
CA ALA A 85 -14.97 1.35 -11.10
C ALA A 85 -15.25 -0.16 -11.13
N CYS A 86 -14.40 -0.98 -10.51
CA CYS A 86 -14.62 -2.42 -10.37
C CYS A 86 -15.88 -2.73 -9.57
N ILE A 87 -16.07 -2.10 -8.43
CA ILE A 87 -17.24 -2.31 -7.57
C ILE A 87 -18.52 -1.82 -8.25
N ASP A 88 -18.49 -0.69 -8.93
CA ASP A 88 -19.63 -0.18 -9.71
C ASP A 88 -20.05 -1.19 -10.78
N ALA A 89 -19.10 -1.85 -11.44
CA ALA A 89 -19.28 -2.86 -12.46
C ALA A 89 -19.56 -4.29 -11.90
N GLY A 90 -19.68 -4.45 -10.59
CA GLY A 90 -20.00 -5.74 -9.97
C GLY A 90 -18.85 -6.75 -9.95
N LYS A 91 -17.60 -6.29 -9.89
CA LYS A 91 -16.41 -7.15 -9.86
C LYS A 91 -15.87 -7.32 -8.46
N HIS A 92 -15.42 -8.55 -8.12
CA HIS A 92 -14.58 -8.79 -6.95
C HIS A 92 -13.20 -8.21 -7.17
N VAL A 93 -12.52 -7.76 -6.09
CA VAL A 93 -11.25 -7.04 -6.24
C VAL A 93 -10.19 -7.54 -5.25
N PHE A 94 -9.00 -7.80 -5.77
CA PHE A 94 -7.76 -7.71 -5.00
C PHE A 94 -7.11 -6.36 -5.31
N CYS A 95 -6.76 -5.60 -4.27
CA CYS A 95 -6.11 -4.30 -4.43
C CYS A 95 -4.79 -4.24 -3.68
N GLU A 96 -3.69 -4.04 -4.41
CA GLU A 96 -2.37 -3.85 -3.80
C GLU A 96 -2.33 -2.61 -2.91
N LYS A 97 -1.43 -2.63 -1.96
CA LYS A 97 -1.21 -1.54 -1.00
C LYS A 97 -0.30 -0.47 -1.65
N ILE A 98 -0.33 0.74 -1.18
CA ILE A 98 -1.29 1.51 -0.39
C ILE A 98 -2.49 1.89 -1.27
N HIS A 99 -3.62 2.26 -0.66
CA HIS A 99 -4.87 2.32 -1.41
C HIS A 99 -5.30 3.74 -1.78
N ALA A 100 -4.57 4.76 -1.34
CA ALA A 100 -4.78 6.17 -1.68
C ALA A 100 -3.54 7.00 -1.37
N VAL A 101 -3.35 8.13 -2.06
CA VAL A 101 -2.29 9.13 -1.81
C VAL A 101 -2.80 10.36 -1.06
N ASP A 102 -4.11 10.52 -0.97
CA ASP A 102 -4.79 11.67 -0.36
C ASP A 102 -6.10 11.26 0.34
N ALA A 103 -6.67 12.18 1.12
CA ALA A 103 -7.89 11.93 1.87
C ALA A 103 -9.14 11.75 0.98
N PRO A 104 -9.34 12.48 -0.11
CA PRO A 104 -10.39 12.17 -1.07
C PRO A 104 -10.35 10.75 -1.58
N GLY A 105 -9.17 10.24 -1.92
CA GLY A 105 -8.96 8.84 -2.31
C GLY A 105 -9.30 7.86 -1.18
N VAL A 106 -8.92 8.16 0.08
CA VAL A 106 -9.29 7.35 1.26
C VAL A 106 -10.81 7.27 1.42
N ARG A 107 -11.51 8.42 1.31
CA ARG A 107 -12.97 8.44 1.35
C ARG A 107 -13.62 7.67 0.21
N MET A 108 -13.01 7.70 -0.98
CA MET A 108 -13.46 6.90 -2.12
C MET A 108 -13.31 5.39 -1.87
N VAL A 109 -12.22 4.95 -1.24
CA VAL A 109 -12.03 3.55 -0.81
C VAL A 109 -13.11 3.13 0.19
N LEU A 110 -13.40 3.96 1.20
CA LEU A 110 -14.47 3.69 2.17
C LEU A 110 -15.84 3.57 1.49
N ALA A 111 -16.16 4.49 0.59
CA ALA A 111 -17.43 4.47 -0.15
C ALA A 111 -17.54 3.21 -1.04
N ALA A 112 -16.46 2.83 -1.74
CA ALA A 112 -16.41 1.61 -2.53
C ALA A 112 -16.58 0.35 -1.66
N ALA A 113 -15.99 0.34 -0.46
CA ALA A 113 -16.15 -0.77 0.50
C ALA A 113 -17.60 -0.93 0.98
N GLU A 114 -18.29 0.17 1.27
CA GLU A 114 -19.71 0.11 1.65
C GLU A 114 -20.61 -0.33 0.48
N GLU A 115 -20.30 0.11 -0.73
CA GLU A 115 -21.05 -0.33 -1.92
C GLU A 115 -20.80 -1.82 -2.24
N ALA A 116 -19.56 -2.31 -2.05
CA ALA A 116 -19.23 -3.71 -2.21
C ALA A 116 -20.02 -4.63 -1.25
N LYS A 117 -20.23 -4.18 0.01
CA LYS A 117 -21.09 -4.91 0.97
C LYS A 117 -22.52 -5.06 0.45
N LYS A 118 -23.11 -3.98 -0.09
CA LYS A 118 -24.48 -4.02 -0.65
C LYS A 118 -24.59 -4.94 -1.85
N LYS A 119 -23.54 -5.04 -2.67
CA LYS A 119 -23.47 -5.87 -3.87
C LYS A 119 -22.96 -7.28 -3.62
N ASN A 120 -22.67 -7.64 -2.36
CA ASN A 120 -22.11 -8.95 -1.98
C ASN A 120 -20.77 -9.24 -2.70
N LEU A 121 -19.91 -8.22 -2.84
CA LEU A 121 -18.62 -8.32 -3.50
C LEU A 121 -17.46 -8.40 -2.49
N SER A 122 -16.47 -9.22 -2.82
CA SER A 122 -15.24 -9.32 -2.03
C SER A 122 -14.23 -8.25 -2.42
N ILE A 123 -13.61 -7.62 -1.39
CA ILE A 123 -12.43 -6.76 -1.51
C ILE A 123 -11.34 -7.31 -0.59
N VAL A 124 -10.21 -7.71 -1.15
CA VAL A 124 -9.02 -8.12 -0.40
C VAL A 124 -7.88 -7.14 -0.64
N SER A 125 -7.21 -6.78 0.42
CA SER A 125 -6.09 -5.85 0.45
C SER A 125 -4.76 -6.58 0.36
N GLY A 126 -3.79 -6.01 -0.38
CA GLY A 126 -2.38 -6.42 -0.41
C GLY A 126 -1.60 -6.08 0.87
N LEU A 127 -2.26 -5.75 1.99
CA LEU A 127 -1.65 -5.68 3.32
C LEU A 127 -1.46 -7.10 3.89
N ALA A 128 -0.62 -7.87 3.21
CA ALA A 128 -0.49 -9.32 3.31
C ALA A 128 -0.15 -9.85 4.71
N TRP A 129 0.43 -9.03 5.61
CA TRP A 129 0.78 -9.46 6.96
C TRP A 129 -0.43 -9.86 7.80
N ARG A 130 -1.62 -9.34 7.52
CA ARG A 130 -2.87 -9.78 8.16
C ARG A 130 -3.28 -11.22 7.78
N TYR A 131 -2.59 -11.82 6.81
CA TYR A 131 -2.80 -13.21 6.37
C TYR A 131 -1.68 -14.16 6.78
N HIS A 132 -0.52 -13.63 7.25
CA HIS A 132 0.59 -14.47 7.69
C HIS A 132 0.23 -15.25 8.96
N THR A 133 0.33 -16.57 8.94
CA THR A 133 -0.16 -17.45 10.02
C THR A 133 0.46 -17.12 11.38
N GLY A 134 1.79 -17.02 11.45
CA GLY A 134 2.50 -16.70 12.69
C GLY A 134 2.13 -15.32 13.24
N VAL A 135 2.00 -14.32 12.38
CA VAL A 135 1.58 -12.94 12.78
C VAL A 135 0.15 -12.97 13.31
N ARG A 136 -0.78 -13.68 12.66
CA ARG A 136 -2.17 -13.81 13.13
C ARG A 136 -2.25 -14.47 14.49
N GLU A 137 -1.49 -15.56 14.70
CA GLU A 137 -1.46 -16.26 15.97
C GLU A 137 -0.85 -15.40 17.09
N THR A 138 0.17 -14.60 16.78
CA THR A 138 0.76 -13.65 17.72
C THR A 138 -0.21 -12.52 18.04
N MET A 139 -0.83 -11.93 17.04
CA MET A 139 -1.79 -10.83 17.20
C MET A 139 -3.01 -11.27 18.01
N LYS A 140 -3.50 -12.49 17.77
CA LYS A 140 -4.58 -13.05 18.58
C LYS A 140 -4.21 -13.05 20.08
N ARG A 141 -3.01 -13.48 20.44
CA ARG A 141 -2.54 -13.48 21.84
C ARG A 141 -2.37 -12.08 22.41
N VAL A 142 -1.90 -11.13 21.60
CA VAL A 142 -1.85 -9.71 21.98
C VAL A 142 -3.26 -9.22 22.33
N HIS A 143 -4.24 -9.49 21.48
CA HIS A 143 -5.65 -9.13 21.70
C HIS A 143 -6.28 -9.88 22.88
N ASP A 144 -5.86 -11.13 23.15
CA ASP A 144 -6.28 -11.91 24.31
C ASP A 144 -5.60 -11.42 25.62
N GLY A 145 -4.77 -10.37 25.57
CA GLY A 145 -4.17 -9.71 26.73
C GLY A 145 -2.83 -10.31 27.20
N ALA A 146 -2.14 -11.11 26.37
CA ALA A 146 -0.88 -11.75 26.75
C ALA A 146 0.25 -10.78 27.14
N ILE A 147 0.20 -9.52 26.65
CA ILE A 147 1.14 -8.46 27.06
C ILE A 147 0.46 -7.38 27.94
N GLY A 148 -0.81 -7.59 28.32
CA GLY A 148 -1.61 -6.58 29.04
C GLY A 148 -2.02 -5.42 28.13
N GLU A 149 -2.25 -4.24 28.72
CA GLU A 149 -2.55 -3.01 27.99
C GLU A 149 -1.31 -2.52 27.23
N ILE A 150 -1.44 -2.16 25.96
CA ILE A 150 -0.34 -1.62 25.15
C ILE A 150 -0.01 -0.20 25.65
N THR A 151 1.23 -0.01 26.07
CA THR A 151 1.76 1.26 26.62
C THR A 151 2.64 2.00 25.62
N GLY A 152 3.12 1.32 24.58
CA GLY A 152 3.92 1.91 23.50
C GLY A 152 4.08 0.95 22.33
N ILE A 153 4.30 1.51 21.16
CA ILE A 153 4.61 0.76 19.92
C ILE A 153 5.82 1.40 19.26
N GLU A 154 6.75 0.58 18.78
CA GLU A 154 7.88 1.00 17.96
C GLU A 154 7.89 0.23 16.64
N GLU A 155 7.88 0.98 15.55
CA GLU A 155 7.85 0.46 14.18
C GLU A 155 9.08 0.93 13.40
N THR A 156 9.78 0.01 12.77
CA THR A 156 10.90 0.37 11.91
C THR A 156 10.78 -0.27 10.54
N CYS A 157 11.03 0.54 9.50
CA CYS A 157 11.15 0.08 8.11
C CYS A 157 12.36 0.75 7.45
N ASN A 158 13.56 0.40 7.93
CA ASN A 158 14.83 0.94 7.47
C ASN A 158 15.47 -0.01 6.48
N THR A 159 15.64 0.44 5.24
CA THR A 159 16.17 -0.34 4.13
C THR A 159 17.23 0.43 3.36
N GLY A 160 17.92 -0.22 2.43
CA GLY A 160 18.68 0.46 1.38
C GLY A 160 17.76 1.17 0.37
N SER A 161 18.36 1.93 -0.53
CA SER A 161 17.64 2.71 -1.54
C SER A 161 16.83 1.80 -2.46
N LEU A 162 15.61 2.22 -2.76
CA LEU A 162 14.81 1.60 -3.82
C LEU A 162 15.39 1.95 -5.20
N ARG A 163 15.10 1.10 -6.15
CA ARG A 163 15.50 1.29 -7.54
C ARG A 163 14.84 2.56 -8.10
N SER A 164 15.66 3.47 -8.63
CA SER A 164 15.22 4.58 -9.47
C SER A 164 15.45 4.27 -10.95
N ARG A 165 14.67 4.89 -11.82
CA ARG A 165 14.89 4.84 -13.26
C ARG A 165 15.52 6.14 -13.73
N ARG A 166 16.51 6.01 -14.60
CA ARG A 166 16.99 7.17 -15.37
C ARG A 166 15.98 7.49 -16.46
N ARG A 167 15.78 8.79 -16.70
CA ARG A 167 14.96 9.27 -17.80
C ARG A 167 15.61 8.88 -19.13
N GLU A 168 14.84 8.32 -20.02
CA GLU A 168 15.30 8.00 -21.37
C GLU A 168 14.99 9.15 -22.34
N PRO A 169 15.80 9.34 -23.40
CA PRO A 169 15.54 10.34 -24.42
C PRO A 169 14.16 10.13 -25.06
N GLY A 170 13.41 11.21 -25.22
CA GLY A 170 12.08 11.17 -25.84
C GLY A 170 10.92 10.95 -24.86
N TRP A 171 11.16 10.56 -23.64
CA TRP A 171 10.09 10.47 -22.66
C TRP A 171 9.56 11.86 -22.28
N THR A 172 8.24 11.98 -22.25
CA THR A 172 7.57 13.14 -21.64
C THR A 172 7.80 13.14 -20.13
N GLU A 173 7.49 14.25 -19.47
CA GLU A 173 7.59 14.32 -18.01
C GLU A 173 6.62 13.34 -17.33
N MET A 174 5.38 13.27 -17.84
CA MET A 174 4.38 12.31 -17.34
C MET A 174 4.84 10.87 -17.50
N GLU A 175 5.37 10.52 -18.66
CA GLU A 175 5.88 9.16 -18.92
C GLU A 175 7.02 8.80 -17.96
N TYR A 176 7.98 9.72 -17.76
CA TYR A 176 9.08 9.51 -16.83
C TYR A 176 8.57 9.25 -15.40
N GLN A 177 7.68 10.09 -14.89
CA GLN A 177 7.14 9.93 -13.54
C GLN A 177 6.35 8.62 -13.38
N LEU A 178 5.57 8.21 -14.36
CA LEU A 178 4.88 6.93 -14.35
C LEU A 178 5.83 5.72 -14.41
N GLN A 179 6.96 5.86 -15.12
CA GLN A 179 8.00 4.81 -15.19
C GLN A 179 8.77 4.67 -13.88
N ASP A 180 9.00 5.78 -13.18
CA ASP A 180 9.75 5.88 -11.92
C ASP A 180 8.86 6.26 -10.72
N TRP A 181 7.62 5.81 -10.73
CA TRP A 181 6.53 6.22 -9.87
C TRP A 181 6.81 6.14 -8.35
N TYR A 182 7.72 5.28 -7.92
CA TYR A 182 8.15 5.16 -6.53
C TYR A 182 8.76 6.44 -5.95
N ASN A 183 9.29 7.30 -6.80
CA ASN A 183 10.02 8.50 -6.44
C ASN A 183 9.16 9.77 -6.54
N PHE A 184 7.86 9.64 -6.82
CA PHE A 184 6.94 10.77 -6.93
C PHE A 184 5.79 10.66 -5.94
N PHE A 185 5.66 11.69 -5.09
CA PHE A 185 4.66 11.71 -4.02
C PHE A 185 3.23 11.43 -4.53
N TRP A 186 2.82 12.10 -5.63
CA TRP A 186 1.47 11.95 -6.15
C TRP A 186 1.12 10.53 -6.62
N LEU A 187 2.12 9.72 -6.94
CA LEU A 187 1.95 8.32 -7.37
C LEU A 187 2.11 7.32 -6.22
N ALA A 188 2.92 7.65 -5.20
CA ALA A 188 3.38 6.68 -4.20
C ALA A 188 3.09 7.05 -2.74
N CYS A 189 2.73 8.32 -2.44
CA CYS A 189 2.58 8.83 -1.08
C CYS A 189 3.87 8.77 -0.23
N ASP A 190 5.06 8.85 -0.90
CA ASP A 190 6.38 8.77 -0.28
C ASP A 190 6.61 7.50 0.59
N LEU A 191 7.72 7.42 1.31
CA LEU A 191 8.12 6.22 2.06
C LEU A 191 7.13 5.77 3.12
N PRO A 192 6.48 6.66 3.89
CA PRO A 192 5.49 6.23 4.88
C PRO A 192 4.34 5.44 4.26
N GLY A 193 3.80 5.90 3.14
CA GLY A 193 2.78 5.18 2.40
C GLY A 193 3.32 3.96 1.66
N LEU A 194 4.48 4.09 1.05
CA LEU A 194 5.03 3.05 0.17
C LEU A 194 5.53 1.81 0.94
N ASN A 195 6.27 2.02 2.03
CA ASN A 195 6.97 0.97 2.77
C ASN A 195 6.49 0.81 4.20
N LEU A 196 6.50 1.90 4.99
CA LEU A 196 6.16 1.87 6.41
C LEU A 196 4.70 1.48 6.64
N VAL A 197 3.82 1.63 5.65
CA VAL A 197 2.40 1.25 5.75
C VAL A 197 2.19 -0.20 6.22
N HIS A 198 3.10 -1.11 5.90
CA HIS A 198 3.01 -2.48 6.40
C HIS A 198 3.15 -2.58 7.91
N ASN A 199 4.02 -1.77 8.50
CA ASN A 199 4.22 -1.67 9.94
C ASN A 199 3.05 -0.91 10.57
N LEU A 200 2.67 0.25 10.00
CA LEU A 200 1.52 1.04 10.46
C LEU A 200 0.21 0.22 10.48
N ASP A 201 0.00 -0.65 9.49
CA ASP A 201 -1.15 -1.55 9.43
C ASP A 201 -1.14 -2.59 10.57
N LYS A 202 0.02 -3.17 10.87
CA LYS A 202 0.15 -4.12 11.98
C LYS A 202 -0.06 -3.44 13.35
N ALA A 203 0.47 -2.23 13.52
CA ALA A 203 0.23 -1.41 14.70
C ALA A 203 -1.26 -1.02 14.84
N ALA A 204 -1.90 -0.57 13.74
CA ALA A 204 -3.33 -0.30 13.74
C ALA A 204 -4.14 -1.55 14.13
N TRP A 205 -3.76 -2.72 13.61
CA TRP A 205 -4.40 -3.98 13.97
C TRP A 205 -4.24 -4.32 15.46
N ALA A 206 -3.04 -4.11 16.04
CA ALA A 206 -2.81 -4.29 17.48
C ALA A 206 -3.70 -3.36 18.32
N MET A 207 -4.03 -2.17 17.80
CA MET A 207 -4.92 -1.18 18.39
C MET A 207 -6.39 -1.35 17.97
N HIS A 208 -6.79 -2.56 17.51
CA HIS A 208 -8.16 -2.87 17.05
C HIS A 208 -8.66 -1.96 15.91
N ASP A 209 -7.76 -1.46 15.09
CA ASP A 209 -7.99 -0.48 14.02
C ASP A 209 -8.57 0.87 14.53
N GLU A 210 -8.45 1.16 15.85
CA GLU A 210 -8.80 2.48 16.38
C GLU A 210 -7.82 3.54 15.88
N PRO A 211 -8.30 4.70 15.42
CA PRO A 211 -7.43 5.73 14.90
C PRO A 211 -6.64 6.46 16.01
N PRO A 212 -5.43 6.97 15.73
CA PRO A 212 -4.76 7.90 16.62
C PRO A 212 -5.49 9.25 16.65
N LEU A 213 -5.29 10.05 17.69
CA LEU A 213 -5.79 11.42 17.75
C LEU A 213 -5.07 12.33 16.77
N GLN A 214 -3.74 12.18 16.69
CA GLN A 214 -2.87 13.03 15.88
C GLN A 214 -1.52 12.36 15.60
N ALA A 215 -0.81 12.90 14.62
CA ALA A 215 0.57 12.56 14.32
C ALA A 215 1.41 13.82 14.13
N TRP A 216 2.69 13.75 14.49
CA TRP A 216 3.72 14.76 14.18
C TRP A 216 5.03 14.07 13.86
N GLY A 217 5.92 14.73 13.14
CA GLY A 217 7.14 14.07 12.72
C GLY A 217 8.21 15.00 12.19
N MET A 218 9.29 14.39 11.81
CA MET A 218 10.43 15.03 11.14
C MET A 218 11.00 14.08 10.10
N GLY A 219 11.69 14.61 9.12
CA GLY A 219 12.35 13.84 8.09
C GLY A 219 13.08 14.72 7.12
N GLY A 220 13.46 14.15 6.01
CA GLY A 220 14.16 14.91 4.99
C GLY A 220 14.74 14.03 3.90
N ARG A 221 15.58 14.67 3.10
CA ARG A 221 16.32 14.07 2.00
C ARG A 221 17.79 14.43 2.15
N GLN A 222 18.65 13.43 2.32
CA GLN A 222 20.06 13.63 2.60
C GLN A 222 20.98 12.92 1.60
N THR A 223 20.66 11.70 1.21
CA THR A 223 21.52 10.87 0.37
C THR A 223 20.93 10.60 -1.01
N ARG A 224 19.61 10.54 -1.13
CA ARG A 224 18.91 10.34 -2.40
C ARG A 224 18.71 11.66 -3.13
N ILE A 225 19.80 12.38 -3.36
CA ILE A 225 19.83 13.68 -4.06
C ILE A 225 19.96 13.46 -5.58
N GLY A 226 19.34 14.35 -6.35
CA GLY A 226 19.37 14.34 -7.81
C GLY A 226 18.03 14.03 -8.46
N PRO A 227 17.90 14.32 -9.78
CA PRO A 227 16.63 14.24 -10.52
C PRO A 227 15.96 12.87 -10.48
N GLN A 228 16.76 11.81 -10.48
CA GLN A 228 16.27 10.42 -10.52
C GLN A 228 15.53 9.96 -9.24
N TYR A 229 15.48 10.81 -8.23
CA TYR A 229 14.75 10.51 -6.99
C TYR A 229 13.47 11.36 -6.83
N GLY A 230 13.04 12.06 -7.88
CA GLY A 230 11.81 12.82 -7.89
C GLY A 230 11.69 13.82 -6.75
N ASP A 231 10.52 13.87 -6.13
CA ASP A 231 10.19 14.71 -4.97
C ASP A 231 10.08 13.92 -3.64
N ALA A 232 10.40 12.63 -3.64
CA ALA A 232 10.36 11.80 -2.44
C ALA A 232 11.52 12.08 -1.48
N TRP A 233 11.26 12.00 -0.18
CA TRP A 233 12.27 12.06 0.87
C TRP A 233 12.91 10.68 1.11
N ASP A 234 14.07 10.64 1.79
CA ASP A 234 14.76 9.38 2.06
C ASP A 234 14.67 8.89 3.51
N HIS A 235 14.10 9.68 4.43
CA HIS A 235 13.83 9.26 5.80
C HIS A 235 12.71 10.04 6.46
N HIS A 236 11.96 9.36 7.33
CA HIS A 236 10.87 9.91 8.14
C HIS A 236 10.89 9.30 9.55
N ALA A 237 10.59 10.12 10.55
CA ALA A 237 10.37 9.74 11.93
C ALA A 237 9.06 10.36 12.40
N VAL A 238 8.09 9.54 12.80
CA VAL A 238 6.74 9.98 13.11
C VAL A 238 6.30 9.44 14.46
N VAL A 239 5.60 10.27 15.21
CA VAL A 239 4.93 9.88 16.45
C VAL A 239 3.43 10.02 16.25
N TYR A 240 2.69 8.95 16.52
CA TYR A 240 1.23 8.97 16.60
C TYR A 240 0.82 8.91 18.07
N GLN A 241 -0.16 9.69 18.45
CA GLN A 241 -0.72 9.72 19.81
C GLN A 241 -2.15 9.19 19.78
N TYR A 242 -2.42 8.21 20.64
CA TYR A 242 -3.75 7.63 20.83
C TYR A 242 -4.50 8.26 22.00
N ALA A 243 -5.82 8.04 22.08
CA ALA A 243 -6.70 8.67 23.07
C ALA A 243 -6.33 8.30 24.52
N ASN A 244 -5.80 7.10 24.76
CA ASN A 244 -5.34 6.65 26.09
C ASN A 244 -3.95 7.21 26.48
N GLY A 245 -3.37 8.13 25.67
CA GLY A 245 -2.05 8.69 25.89
C GLY A 245 -0.89 7.84 25.36
N MET A 246 -1.14 6.62 24.87
CA MET A 246 -0.14 5.76 24.26
C MET A 246 0.45 6.41 23.02
N ARG A 247 1.74 6.19 22.79
CA ARG A 247 2.44 6.68 21.61
C ARG A 247 2.99 5.52 20.78
N MET A 248 2.81 5.63 19.47
CA MET A 248 3.50 4.81 18.49
C MET A 248 4.60 5.64 17.85
N HIS A 249 5.82 5.14 17.88
CA HIS A 249 7.00 5.70 17.22
C HIS A 249 7.27 4.89 15.95
N ALA A 250 7.26 5.55 14.81
CA ALA A 250 7.39 4.89 13.52
C ALA A 250 8.50 5.56 12.67
N TYR A 251 9.43 4.74 12.19
CA TYR A 251 10.63 5.20 11.50
C TYR A 251 10.76 4.50 10.15
N CYS A 252 11.06 5.23 9.10
CA CYS A 252 11.46 4.64 7.83
C CYS A 252 12.61 5.39 7.18
N ARG A 253 13.46 4.63 6.50
CA ARG A 253 14.63 5.15 5.81
C ARG A 253 14.98 4.29 4.61
N GLN A 254 15.43 4.96 3.54
CA GLN A 254 15.99 4.33 2.34
C GLN A 254 17.35 4.95 2.02
N GLN A 255 18.37 4.53 2.75
CA GLN A 255 19.75 5.02 2.60
C GLN A 255 20.71 3.84 2.58
N ASP A 256 21.57 3.77 1.56
CA ASP A 256 22.55 2.71 1.40
C ASP A 256 23.67 2.81 2.44
N GLY A 257 24.30 1.69 2.76
CA GLY A 257 25.38 1.61 3.75
C GLY A 257 24.94 1.74 5.22
N CYS A 258 23.63 1.83 5.48
CA CYS A 258 23.08 1.91 6.82
C CYS A 258 22.52 0.55 7.28
N ILE A 259 22.34 0.39 8.60
CA ILE A 259 21.69 -0.81 9.15
C ILE A 259 20.28 -0.98 8.58
N THR A 260 19.96 -2.19 8.14
CA THR A 260 18.59 -2.59 7.76
C THR A 260 17.84 -3.10 8.98
N SER A 261 16.62 -2.59 9.20
CA SER A 261 15.75 -3.01 10.30
C SER A 261 14.29 -2.90 9.85
N ILE A 262 13.58 -4.03 9.84
CA ILE A 262 12.12 -4.09 9.63
C ILE A 262 11.56 -4.82 10.85
N GLN A 263 11.00 -4.06 11.80
CA GLN A 263 10.61 -4.55 13.11
C GLN A 263 9.28 -3.92 13.54
N ASP A 264 8.53 -4.67 14.36
CA ASP A 264 7.31 -4.25 15.01
C ASP A 264 7.37 -4.70 16.47
N HIS A 265 7.57 -3.77 17.39
CA HIS A 265 7.67 -4.04 18.83
C HIS A 265 6.48 -3.41 19.55
N PHE A 266 5.74 -4.23 20.29
CA PHE A 266 4.64 -3.78 21.14
C PHE A 266 5.04 -3.96 22.60
N PHE A 267 4.93 -2.90 23.38
CA PHE A 267 5.21 -2.87 24.81
C PHE A 267 3.90 -2.79 25.58
N GLY A 268 3.72 -3.66 26.54
CA GLY A 268 2.51 -3.72 27.34
C GLY A 268 2.81 -3.79 28.84
N THR A 269 1.77 -3.70 29.66
CA THR A 269 1.87 -3.69 31.13
C THR A 269 2.31 -5.03 31.71
N LYS A 270 2.21 -6.14 30.94
CA LYS A 270 2.55 -7.51 31.37
C LYS A 270 3.67 -8.15 30.55
N GLY A 271 4.16 -7.45 29.54
CA GLY A 271 5.21 -8.01 28.68
C GLY A 271 5.39 -7.23 27.40
N ARG A 272 6.11 -7.83 26.45
CA ARG A 272 6.37 -7.26 25.13
C ARG A 272 6.15 -8.28 24.01
N CYS A 273 5.84 -7.79 22.84
CA CYS A 273 5.72 -8.58 21.62
C CYS A 273 6.76 -8.12 20.60
N ASP A 274 7.53 -9.06 20.07
CA ASP A 274 8.30 -8.91 18.83
C ASP A 274 7.49 -9.61 17.73
N LEU A 275 6.72 -8.83 17.00
CA LEU A 275 5.74 -9.39 16.08
C LEU A 275 6.40 -10.05 14.87
N MET A 276 7.51 -9.50 14.37
CA MET A 276 8.22 -10.10 13.23
C MET A 276 8.91 -11.41 13.58
N ALA A 277 9.31 -11.59 14.85
CA ALA A 277 9.79 -12.86 15.37
C ALA A 277 8.66 -13.79 15.84
N CYS A 278 7.40 -13.36 15.76
CA CYS A 278 6.21 -14.06 16.25
C CYS A 278 6.41 -14.53 17.71
N ARG A 279 6.85 -13.61 18.60
CA ARG A 279 7.28 -13.91 19.97
C ARG A 279 6.68 -12.92 20.98
N ILE A 280 6.28 -13.46 22.14
CA ILE A 280 5.82 -12.71 23.31
C ILE A 280 6.72 -13.08 24.49
N GLU A 281 7.13 -12.08 25.27
CA GLU A 281 7.97 -12.22 26.48
C GLU A 281 7.41 -11.37 27.62
N GLY A 282 7.40 -11.91 28.83
CA GLY A 282 6.91 -11.24 30.05
C GLY A 282 6.24 -12.21 31.01
N GLU A 283 5.07 -11.85 31.54
CA GLU A 283 4.26 -12.79 32.34
C GLU A 283 3.88 -14.02 31.51
N THR A 284 3.60 -13.83 30.24
CA THR A 284 3.43 -14.89 29.24
C THR A 284 4.67 -14.96 28.36
N ASN A 285 5.29 -16.16 28.26
CA ASN A 285 6.34 -16.43 27.30
C ASN A 285 5.81 -17.37 26.23
N TRP A 286 5.82 -16.91 25.00
CA TRP A 286 5.28 -17.66 23.86
C TRP A 286 6.01 -17.33 22.55
N ARG A 287 6.13 -18.34 21.69
CA ARG A 287 6.63 -18.18 20.32
C ARG A 287 5.81 -19.06 19.39
N TYR A 288 5.59 -18.58 18.17
CA TYR A 288 4.98 -19.40 17.13
C TYR A 288 5.97 -20.47 16.66
N GLU A 289 5.53 -21.73 16.69
CA GLU A 289 6.30 -22.90 16.27
C GLU A 289 5.67 -23.62 15.07
N GLY A 290 4.59 -23.08 14.51
CA GLY A 290 3.93 -23.64 13.35
C GLY A 290 4.72 -23.41 12.06
N PRO A 291 4.26 -23.96 10.93
CA PRO A 291 4.92 -23.79 9.64
C PRO A 291 4.89 -22.33 9.20
N ASP A 292 5.95 -21.91 8.52
CA ASP A 292 5.94 -20.63 7.80
C ASP A 292 4.91 -20.69 6.67
N SER A 293 4.34 -19.54 6.37
CA SER A 293 3.26 -19.43 5.37
C SER A 293 3.55 -18.33 4.36
N ASN A 294 3.27 -18.62 3.09
CA ASN A 294 3.30 -17.59 2.07
C ASN A 294 2.07 -16.67 2.21
N ARG A 295 2.24 -15.55 2.92
CA ARG A 295 1.17 -14.57 3.15
C ARG A 295 0.53 -14.05 1.85
N PHE A 296 1.28 -13.99 0.77
CA PHE A 296 0.79 -13.53 -0.53
C PHE A 296 -0.15 -14.57 -1.18
N ASP A 297 0.11 -15.86 -1.01
CA ASP A 297 -0.84 -16.88 -1.43
C ASP A 297 -2.09 -16.86 -0.54
N LEU A 298 -1.92 -16.69 0.78
CA LEU A 298 -3.02 -16.73 1.75
C LEU A 298 -4.02 -15.57 1.58
N GLU A 299 -3.57 -14.36 1.19
CA GLU A 299 -4.52 -13.27 0.89
C GLU A 299 -5.39 -13.60 -0.35
N HIS A 300 -4.82 -14.27 -1.35
CA HIS A 300 -5.58 -14.72 -2.52
C HIS A 300 -6.47 -15.94 -2.19
N VAL A 301 -6.01 -16.87 -1.35
CA VAL A 301 -6.87 -17.96 -0.82
C VAL A 301 -8.09 -17.38 -0.12
N ALA A 302 -7.92 -16.34 0.70
CA ALA A 302 -9.06 -15.68 1.35
C ALA A 302 -10.04 -15.08 0.34
N LEU A 303 -9.55 -14.43 -0.72
CA LEU A 303 -10.39 -13.86 -1.78
C LEU A 303 -11.16 -14.95 -2.52
N PHE A 304 -10.48 -15.95 -3.08
CA PHE A 304 -11.12 -16.97 -3.92
C PHE A 304 -12.03 -17.88 -3.11
N SER A 305 -11.66 -18.23 -1.87
CA SER A 305 -12.55 -19.00 -0.98
C SER A 305 -13.82 -18.24 -0.65
N ALA A 306 -13.74 -16.93 -0.39
CA ALA A 306 -14.90 -16.08 -0.15
C ALA A 306 -15.83 -16.02 -1.37
N ILE A 307 -15.26 -15.88 -2.57
CA ILE A 307 -16.03 -15.88 -3.84
C ILE A 307 -16.71 -17.23 -4.05
N ARG A 308 -15.97 -18.34 -3.93
CA ARG A 308 -16.50 -19.70 -4.16
C ARG A 308 -17.59 -20.12 -3.16
N SER A 309 -17.47 -19.64 -1.91
CA SER A 309 -18.47 -19.95 -0.87
C SER A 309 -19.65 -18.98 -0.86
N GLY A 310 -19.62 -17.89 -1.62
CA GLY A 310 -20.65 -16.84 -1.58
C GLY A 310 -20.63 -16.00 -0.28
N ASN A 311 -19.57 -16.10 0.53
CA ASN A 311 -19.40 -15.37 1.77
C ASN A 311 -18.34 -14.28 1.58
N PRO A 312 -18.67 -13.05 1.16
CA PRO A 312 -17.71 -12.06 0.76
C PRO A 312 -16.86 -11.57 1.93
N VAL A 313 -15.59 -11.36 1.67
CA VAL A 313 -14.65 -10.68 2.56
C VAL A 313 -14.50 -9.21 2.16
N ASN A 314 -14.45 -8.30 3.14
CA ASN A 314 -14.32 -6.88 2.88
C ASN A 314 -13.27 -6.24 3.78
N ASN A 315 -12.12 -5.95 3.21
CA ASN A 315 -10.99 -5.33 3.91
C ASN A 315 -11.02 -3.78 3.87
N GLY A 316 -12.04 -3.18 3.26
CA GLY A 316 -12.08 -1.75 2.93
C GLY A 316 -11.84 -0.81 4.10
N LEU A 317 -12.28 -1.17 5.32
CA LEU A 317 -12.10 -0.30 6.48
C LEU A 317 -10.62 -0.15 6.84
N TYR A 318 -9.90 -1.25 7.06
CA TYR A 318 -8.49 -1.16 7.43
C TYR A 318 -7.61 -0.71 6.25
N MET A 319 -7.97 -1.04 5.00
CA MET A 319 -7.33 -0.49 3.79
C MET A 319 -7.28 1.04 3.84
N ALA A 320 -8.42 1.66 4.11
CA ALA A 320 -8.56 3.11 4.18
C ALA A 320 -7.81 3.70 5.38
N ARG A 321 -7.97 3.10 6.57
CA ARG A 321 -7.34 3.58 7.81
C ARG A 321 -5.82 3.51 7.75
N SER A 322 -5.26 2.37 7.31
CA SER A 322 -3.81 2.21 7.18
C SER A 322 -3.22 3.12 6.10
N SER A 323 -3.97 3.39 5.02
CA SER A 323 -3.57 4.37 4.01
C SER A 323 -3.52 5.78 4.60
N LEU A 324 -4.52 6.17 5.41
CA LEU A 324 -4.54 7.49 6.04
C LEU A 324 -3.40 7.65 7.05
N LEU A 325 -3.01 6.61 7.79
CA LEU A 325 -1.82 6.67 8.65
C LEU A 325 -0.56 7.02 7.84
N GLY A 326 -0.33 6.38 6.68
CA GLY A 326 0.78 6.72 5.80
C GLY A 326 0.72 8.16 5.28
N ILE A 327 -0.46 8.64 4.89
CA ILE A 327 -0.70 10.01 4.44
C ILE A 327 -0.39 11.01 5.58
N MET A 328 -0.91 10.76 6.79
CA MET A 328 -0.63 11.59 7.97
C MET A 328 0.86 11.66 8.28
N ALA A 329 1.56 10.52 8.23
CA ALA A 329 3.01 10.47 8.45
C ALA A 329 3.77 11.39 7.47
N THR A 330 3.44 11.28 6.19
CA THR A 330 4.10 12.07 5.15
C THR A 330 3.86 13.55 5.37
N TRP A 331 2.59 13.96 5.54
CA TRP A 331 2.26 15.37 5.74
C TRP A 331 2.73 15.95 7.07
N ALA A 332 2.74 15.17 8.16
CA ALA A 332 3.31 15.60 9.44
C ALA A 332 4.81 15.94 9.31
N CYS A 333 5.56 15.13 8.56
CA CYS A 333 6.96 15.40 8.28
C CYS A 333 7.15 16.57 7.31
N TYR A 334 6.37 16.64 6.22
CA TYR A 334 6.49 17.67 5.20
C TYR A 334 6.16 19.07 5.71
N THR A 335 5.20 19.17 6.64
CA THR A 335 4.78 20.46 7.21
C THR A 335 5.53 20.82 8.49
N GLY A 336 6.03 19.81 9.23
CA GLY A 336 6.56 19.99 10.59
C GLY A 336 5.44 20.31 11.60
N GLN A 337 4.18 20.08 11.28
CA GLN A 337 3.02 20.34 12.14
C GLN A 337 2.42 19.05 12.70
N ALA A 338 1.71 19.16 13.82
CA ALA A 338 0.81 18.11 14.26
C ALA A 338 -0.44 18.11 13.36
N ILE A 339 -0.83 16.92 12.89
CA ILE A 339 -2.01 16.72 12.05
C ILE A 339 -2.94 15.77 12.80
N THR A 340 -4.16 16.21 13.09
CA THR A 340 -5.16 15.35 13.70
C THR A 340 -5.76 14.39 12.69
N TRP A 341 -6.27 13.25 13.18
CA TRP A 341 -6.99 12.29 12.35
C TRP A 341 -8.17 12.93 11.61
N ASP A 342 -8.90 13.77 12.31
CA ASP A 342 -10.07 14.45 11.76
C ASP A 342 -9.71 15.45 10.66
N GLU A 343 -8.66 16.24 10.85
CA GLU A 343 -8.14 17.14 9.79
C GLU A 343 -7.69 16.34 8.57
N ALA A 344 -6.92 15.28 8.80
CA ALA A 344 -6.44 14.41 7.73
C ALA A 344 -7.62 13.81 6.95
N MET A 345 -8.62 13.25 7.63
CA MET A 345 -9.79 12.63 6.99
C MET A 345 -10.67 13.64 6.24
N LYS A 346 -10.76 14.88 6.71
CA LYS A 346 -11.62 15.94 6.13
C LYS A 346 -10.91 16.76 5.04
N SER A 347 -9.60 16.64 4.90
CA SER A 347 -8.85 17.36 3.87
C SER A 347 -9.44 17.12 2.48
N ASN A 348 -9.53 18.19 1.69
CA ASN A 348 -9.89 18.14 0.28
C ASN A 348 -8.67 18.36 -0.64
N HIS A 349 -7.48 18.33 -0.07
CA HIS A 349 -6.25 18.42 -0.86
C HIS A 349 -6.14 17.21 -1.79
N VAL A 350 -6.06 17.49 -3.08
CA VAL A 350 -5.89 16.50 -4.14
C VAL A 350 -4.55 16.71 -4.81
N VAL A 351 -3.77 15.67 -4.91
CA VAL A 351 -2.49 15.68 -5.64
C VAL A 351 -2.67 14.87 -6.92
N ALA A 352 -3.12 15.53 -7.97
CA ALA A 352 -3.42 14.91 -9.25
C ALA A 352 -3.05 15.83 -10.42
N PRO A 353 -2.73 15.27 -11.59
CA PRO A 353 -2.63 16.06 -12.82
C PRO A 353 -4.03 16.53 -13.25
N GLU A 354 -4.11 17.65 -13.96
CA GLU A 354 -5.37 18.14 -14.54
C GLU A 354 -5.96 17.16 -15.57
N ARG A 355 -5.10 16.45 -16.27
CA ARG A 355 -5.46 15.46 -17.29
C ARG A 355 -4.53 14.25 -17.26
N LEU A 356 -5.09 13.06 -17.31
CA LEU A 356 -4.33 11.80 -17.43
C LEU A 356 -4.06 11.50 -18.90
N ALA A 357 -2.90 11.94 -19.40
CA ALA A 357 -2.43 11.63 -20.76
C ALA A 357 -0.89 11.73 -20.78
N MET A 358 -0.24 11.00 -21.69
CA MET A 358 1.22 10.97 -21.75
C MET A 358 1.85 12.33 -22.12
N ASP A 359 1.11 13.18 -22.81
CA ASP A 359 1.49 14.54 -23.21
C ASP A 359 1.04 15.62 -22.22
N ALA A 360 0.39 15.22 -21.12
CA ALA A 360 -0.05 16.14 -20.08
C ALA A 360 1.07 16.43 -19.06
N ASP A 361 0.91 17.55 -18.37
CA ASP A 361 1.79 17.92 -17.26
C ASP A 361 1.42 17.14 -15.99
N PRO A 362 2.39 16.49 -15.30
CA PRO A 362 2.17 15.96 -13.97
C PRO A 362 2.09 17.07 -12.91
N PRO A 363 1.63 16.77 -11.68
CA PRO A 363 1.46 17.77 -10.62
C PRO A 363 2.75 18.46 -10.19
N THR A 364 3.88 17.78 -10.32
CA THR A 364 5.20 18.33 -10.00
C THR A 364 6.09 18.30 -11.25
N LYS A 365 6.91 19.33 -11.41
CA LYS A 365 7.85 19.44 -12.55
C LYS A 365 9.23 19.83 -12.02
N PRO A 366 10.31 19.39 -12.71
CA PRO A 366 11.63 19.82 -12.36
C PRO A 366 11.88 21.29 -12.75
N ASP A 367 12.82 21.91 -12.09
CA ASP A 367 13.41 23.20 -12.47
C ASP A 367 14.35 23.06 -13.69
N ALA A 368 15.01 24.16 -14.06
CA ALA A 368 15.92 24.19 -15.20
C ALA A 368 17.17 23.26 -15.02
N ASP A 369 17.54 22.97 -13.77
CA ASP A 369 18.63 22.07 -13.42
C ASP A 369 18.17 20.61 -13.27
N GLY A 370 16.89 20.36 -13.47
CA GLY A 370 16.26 19.01 -13.40
C GLY A 370 15.85 18.59 -11.99
N ASN A 371 15.92 19.47 -10.99
CA ASN A 371 15.53 19.14 -9.62
C ASN A 371 14.05 19.40 -9.39
N TYR A 372 13.41 18.50 -8.67
CA TYR A 372 12.01 18.65 -8.28
C TYR A 372 11.87 19.49 -7.01
N PRO A 373 10.82 20.32 -6.90
CA PRO A 373 10.54 21.08 -5.69
C PRO A 373 10.29 20.13 -4.52
N MET A 374 10.95 20.44 -3.39
CA MET A 374 10.88 19.62 -2.19
C MET A 374 9.99 20.28 -1.14
N PRO A 375 9.16 19.52 -0.40
CA PRO A 375 8.51 20.05 0.79
C PRO A 375 9.51 20.61 1.79
N ALA A 376 9.14 21.69 2.48
CA ALA A 376 9.96 22.35 3.48
C ALA A 376 9.17 22.54 4.79
N PRO A 377 9.58 21.87 5.89
CA PRO A 377 8.91 22.01 7.19
C PRO A 377 8.83 23.46 7.65
N GLY A 378 7.67 23.87 8.17
CA GLY A 378 7.37 25.24 8.55
C GLY A 378 6.93 26.16 7.40
N ILE A 379 7.15 25.75 6.14
CA ILE A 379 6.75 26.49 4.93
C ILE A 379 5.63 25.76 4.21
N THR A 380 5.81 24.46 3.92
CA THR A 380 4.77 23.61 3.31
C THR A 380 3.53 23.56 4.19
N ARG A 381 2.35 23.63 3.59
CA ARG A 381 1.06 23.60 4.30
C ARG A 381 0.30 22.33 3.96
N PHE A 382 -0.33 21.76 4.98
CA PHE A 382 -1.39 20.78 4.79
C PHE A 382 -2.71 21.53 4.61
N VAL A 383 -3.43 21.28 3.51
CA VAL A 383 -4.64 22.05 3.12
C VAL A 383 -5.86 21.14 3.14
#